data_509ca5e8c6a1a8f6507d3cdbb1946b0f
#
_entry.id   509ca5e8c6a1a8f6507d3cdbb1946b0f
#
_cell.length_a   1.000
_cell.length_b   1.000
_cell.length_c   1.000
_cell.angle_alpha   90.00
_cell.angle_beta   90.00
_cell.angle_gamma   90.00
#
_symmetry.space_group_name_H-M   'P 1'
#
loop_
_entity.id
_entity.type
_entity.pdbx_description
1 polymer ?
#
loop_
_entity_poly.entity_id
_entity_poly.type
_entity_poly.pdbx_seq_one_letter_code
_entity_poly.pdbx_strand_id
1 'polypeptide(L)'
;MYNDLKNRSTAERAEMLTRRLVGIKSYTRTLGETEKVKEIYSIIKSFPYFQKHPEDVWIQSIAGDPYNRINVWAKLKGRQKKTVLFHSHIDTVETDDFGTLQSLAHDPDALQQYFSTYEGDERVKEQALSGDWLFGRGSLDMQSGAAIHLTNLLELSEQKDSLDGTMLFLFNPDEESEHAGMLAALQELQRMKDEGLKYVAAINNDFIAPMHDQDDTKYIYTGAAGKVLPSFYIYGREAHVGDVLTSIDPTLVASEINRKINQNLDLVEELEGEYVLPPACLYFKEDKHSYNVQTAVSARMYFNYFVFELTAKDVMDKLLSVTRETVEELRIQSERRYDEFRIHHGFPPSNWKWEVAVCTYEDLQNELRNKGLPVDKVLDRVAKEWKGKDRREASFALVEALQQLDPDKKPRVILFFAPPFLPHNYLNEQYEYGTEIREKLVKRLEVVTAESNETFATKRFFPYLADGSYLSLHETEEEVNVLKKNMPRMSDIYPLPIDLIRSVNIPSINIGVYGRDGHKWTERVYKPYTFHVLPGLIKNFALDLVAKKERTQ
;
A
#
# COMPACT_ATOMS: atom_id res chain seq x y z
N MET A 1 -28.51 -6.08 16.40
CA MET A 1 -28.02 -6.26 15.00
C MET A 1 -28.49 -7.59 14.39
N TYR A 2 -28.24 -8.76 14.98
CA TYR A 2 -28.68 -10.04 14.39
C TYR A 2 -30.19 -10.08 14.04
N ASN A 3 -31.05 -9.59 14.94
CA ASN A 3 -32.49 -9.57 14.70
C ASN A 3 -32.92 -8.75 13.48
N ASP A 4 -32.12 -7.75 13.07
CA ASP A 4 -32.36 -6.92 11.89
C ASP A 4 -31.91 -7.63 10.62
N LEU A 5 -30.95 -8.56 10.72
CA LEU A 5 -30.33 -9.27 9.61
C LEU A 5 -30.96 -10.64 9.31
N LYS A 6 -31.42 -11.37 10.33
CA LYS A 6 -31.78 -12.81 10.22
C LYS A 6 -32.80 -13.17 9.16
N ASN A 7 -33.73 -12.26 8.86
CA ASN A 7 -34.83 -12.49 7.90
C ASN A 7 -34.59 -11.79 6.54
N ARG A 8 -33.38 -11.24 6.32
CA ARG A 8 -33.04 -10.54 5.09
C ARG A 8 -32.26 -11.43 4.15
N SER A 9 -32.36 -11.18 2.85
CA SER A 9 -31.50 -11.80 1.85
C SER A 9 -30.02 -11.40 2.06
N THR A 10 -29.10 -12.16 1.48
CA THR A 10 -27.66 -11.85 1.50
C THR A 10 -27.37 -10.43 1.05
N ALA A 11 -28.00 -9.98 -0.06
CA ALA A 11 -27.81 -8.64 -0.60
C ALA A 11 -28.31 -7.53 0.35
N GLU A 12 -29.48 -7.72 0.95
CA GLU A 12 -30.04 -6.76 1.91
C GLU A 12 -29.20 -6.69 3.18
N ARG A 13 -28.63 -7.83 3.65
CA ARG A 13 -27.69 -7.87 4.78
C ARG A 13 -26.44 -7.06 4.46
N ALA A 14 -25.82 -7.30 3.29
CA ALA A 14 -24.62 -6.61 2.84
C ALA A 14 -24.85 -5.10 2.69
N GLU A 15 -25.92 -4.67 2.04
CA GLU A 15 -26.23 -3.25 1.89
C GLU A 15 -26.51 -2.57 3.24
N MET A 16 -27.28 -3.21 4.13
CA MET A 16 -27.56 -2.66 5.46
C MET A 16 -26.28 -2.48 6.29
N LEU A 17 -25.39 -3.49 6.27
CA LEU A 17 -24.11 -3.43 6.98
C LEU A 17 -23.20 -2.36 6.36
N THR A 18 -23.15 -2.24 5.03
CA THR A 18 -22.39 -1.18 4.33
C THR A 18 -22.84 0.20 4.79
N ARG A 19 -24.15 0.49 4.73
CA ARG A 19 -24.71 1.78 5.18
C ARG A 19 -24.38 2.10 6.62
N ARG A 20 -24.43 1.09 7.49
CA ARG A 20 -24.07 1.24 8.91
C ARG A 20 -22.57 1.55 9.08
N LEU A 21 -21.70 0.84 8.37
CA LEU A 21 -20.25 1.06 8.47
C LEU A 21 -19.83 2.38 7.83
N VAL A 22 -20.39 2.77 6.70
CA VAL A 22 -20.18 4.09 6.06
C VAL A 22 -20.57 5.22 7.00
N GLY A 23 -21.66 5.09 7.73
CA GLY A 23 -22.13 6.10 8.69
C GLY A 23 -21.21 6.35 9.90
N ILE A 24 -20.19 5.49 10.12
CA ILE A 24 -19.20 5.68 11.18
C ILE A 24 -17.92 6.22 10.56
N LYS A 25 -17.51 7.43 10.95
CA LYS A 25 -16.25 8.03 10.48
C LYS A 25 -15.05 7.27 11.05
N SER A 26 -14.17 6.81 10.18
CA SER A 26 -12.96 6.06 10.59
C SER A 26 -11.73 6.52 9.82
N TYR A 27 -11.52 7.84 9.81
CA TYR A 27 -10.33 8.39 9.15
C TYR A 27 -9.07 7.82 9.77
N THR A 28 -8.14 7.47 8.90
CA THR A 28 -6.82 6.93 9.28
C THR A 28 -6.16 7.81 10.34
N ARG A 29 -5.54 7.19 11.35
CA ARG A 29 -4.89 7.86 12.49
C ARG A 29 -5.84 8.69 13.37
N THR A 30 -7.10 8.26 13.47
CA THR A 30 -8.07 8.86 14.40
C THR A 30 -8.68 7.81 15.32
N LEU A 31 -9.35 8.26 16.37
CA LEU A 31 -10.11 7.37 17.27
C LEU A 31 -11.30 6.69 16.57
N GLY A 32 -11.74 7.23 15.43
CA GLY A 32 -12.83 6.65 14.62
C GLY A 32 -12.54 5.24 14.14
N GLU A 33 -11.27 4.90 13.87
CA GLU A 33 -10.87 3.53 13.53
C GLU A 33 -11.22 2.56 14.67
N THR A 34 -10.90 2.92 15.91
CA THR A 34 -11.21 2.10 17.08
C THR A 34 -12.72 1.99 17.33
N GLU A 35 -13.48 3.06 17.09
CA GLU A 35 -14.95 3.05 17.21
C GLU A 35 -15.58 2.11 16.17
N LYS A 36 -15.13 2.14 14.93
CA LYS A 36 -15.60 1.25 13.87
C LYS A 36 -15.27 -0.22 14.17
N VAL A 37 -14.07 -0.51 14.61
CA VAL A 37 -13.67 -1.88 15.00
C VAL A 37 -14.53 -2.40 16.16
N LYS A 38 -14.83 -1.58 17.16
CA LYS A 38 -15.74 -1.94 18.26
C LYS A 38 -17.15 -2.20 17.77
N GLU A 39 -17.64 -1.44 16.79
CA GLU A 39 -18.94 -1.71 16.18
C GLU A 39 -18.95 -3.07 15.47
N ILE A 40 -17.93 -3.37 14.65
CA ILE A 40 -17.78 -4.68 13.98
C ILE A 40 -17.75 -5.81 15.02
N TYR A 41 -16.97 -5.66 16.10
CA TYR A 41 -16.95 -6.63 17.19
C TYR A 41 -18.32 -6.85 17.82
N SER A 42 -19.08 -5.76 18.05
CA SER A 42 -20.45 -5.81 18.57
C SER A 42 -21.41 -6.54 17.62
N ILE A 43 -21.28 -6.27 16.31
CA ILE A 43 -22.07 -6.96 15.27
C ILE A 43 -21.80 -8.46 15.33
N ILE A 44 -20.54 -8.89 15.31
CA ILE A 44 -20.15 -10.31 15.33
C ILE A 44 -20.66 -10.99 16.61
N LYS A 45 -20.50 -10.35 17.77
CA LYS A 45 -21.01 -10.86 19.04
C LYS A 45 -22.53 -11.02 19.08
N SER A 46 -23.27 -10.30 18.24
CA SER A 46 -24.72 -10.45 18.15
C SER A 46 -25.16 -11.74 17.43
N PHE A 47 -24.28 -12.40 16.68
CA PHE A 47 -24.58 -13.62 15.94
C PHE A 47 -24.73 -14.81 16.88
N PRO A 48 -25.74 -15.69 16.67
CA PRO A 48 -26.06 -16.80 17.61
C PRO A 48 -24.88 -17.73 17.89
N TYR A 49 -24.02 -17.99 16.91
CA TYR A 49 -22.82 -18.80 17.08
C TYR A 49 -21.87 -18.17 18.11
N PHE A 50 -21.52 -16.90 17.94
CA PHE A 50 -20.56 -16.20 18.80
C PHE A 50 -21.14 -15.83 20.17
N GLN A 51 -22.46 -15.86 20.35
CA GLN A 51 -23.07 -15.79 21.66
C GLN A 51 -22.82 -17.09 22.47
N LYS A 52 -22.77 -18.25 21.78
CA LYS A 52 -22.50 -19.57 22.39
C LYS A 52 -21.00 -19.86 22.49
N HIS A 53 -20.19 -19.26 21.64
CA HIS A 53 -18.74 -19.43 21.50
C HIS A 53 -18.04 -18.08 21.55
N PRO A 54 -18.07 -17.37 22.68
CA PRO A 54 -17.48 -16.04 22.80
C PRO A 54 -15.94 -16.05 22.66
N GLU A 55 -15.29 -17.18 22.83
CA GLU A 55 -13.85 -17.40 22.64
C GLU A 55 -13.43 -17.38 21.16
N ASP A 56 -14.36 -17.57 20.24
CA ASP A 56 -14.11 -17.57 18.79
C ASP A 56 -14.18 -16.16 18.16
N VAL A 57 -14.40 -15.11 18.95
CA VAL A 57 -14.29 -13.71 18.55
C VAL A 57 -13.50 -12.91 19.58
N TRP A 58 -12.43 -12.23 19.16
CA TRP A 58 -11.57 -11.49 20.08
C TRP A 58 -11.00 -10.21 19.46
N ILE A 59 -10.49 -9.35 20.33
CA ILE A 59 -9.80 -8.11 19.99
C ILE A 59 -8.30 -8.31 20.22
N GLN A 60 -7.49 -7.85 19.27
CA GLN A 60 -6.04 -7.77 19.39
C GLN A 60 -5.63 -6.30 19.45
N SER A 61 -4.96 -5.87 20.51
CA SER A 61 -4.39 -4.53 20.62
C SER A 61 -3.11 -4.42 19.80
N ILE A 62 -2.91 -3.29 19.15
CA ILE A 62 -1.68 -2.96 18.42
C ILE A 62 -0.68 -2.36 19.42
N ALA A 63 0.42 -3.06 19.66
CA ALA A 63 1.39 -2.67 20.67
C ALA A 63 2.09 -1.36 20.31
N GLY A 64 2.09 -0.40 21.25
CA GLY A 64 2.76 0.90 21.09
C GLY A 64 2.07 1.86 20.10
N ASP A 65 0.86 1.55 19.67
CA ASP A 65 0.10 2.41 18.77
C ASP A 65 -0.39 3.68 19.47
N PRO A 66 -0.07 4.90 18.95
CA PRO A 66 -0.43 6.15 19.60
C PRO A 66 -1.94 6.44 19.58
N TYR A 67 -2.70 5.76 18.70
CA TYR A 67 -4.15 5.92 18.55
C TYR A 67 -4.94 4.84 19.28
N ASN A 68 -4.26 3.87 19.96
CA ASN A 68 -4.85 2.71 20.62
C ASN A 68 -5.76 1.89 19.69
N ARG A 69 -5.32 1.72 18.44
CA ARG A 69 -6.04 0.94 17.45
C ARG A 69 -6.01 -0.55 17.79
N ILE A 70 -6.97 -1.26 17.26
CA ILE A 70 -7.20 -2.67 17.57
C ILE A 70 -7.64 -3.41 16.30
N ASN A 71 -7.30 -4.69 16.21
CA ASN A 71 -7.86 -5.63 15.24
C ASN A 71 -9.04 -6.39 15.86
N VAL A 72 -10.00 -6.78 15.02
CA VAL A 72 -11.02 -7.79 15.40
C VAL A 72 -10.79 -9.06 14.60
N TRP A 73 -10.82 -10.15 15.33
CA TRP A 73 -10.73 -11.51 14.81
C TRP A 73 -12.01 -12.28 15.07
N ALA A 74 -12.40 -13.12 14.09
CA ALA A 74 -13.45 -14.12 14.28
C ALA A 74 -13.01 -15.43 13.61
N LYS A 75 -13.30 -16.56 14.25
CA LYS A 75 -12.86 -17.89 13.80
C LYS A 75 -14.02 -18.88 13.80
N LEU A 76 -14.24 -19.53 12.68
CA LEU A 76 -15.14 -20.69 12.56
C LEU A 76 -14.28 -21.94 12.30
N LYS A 77 -14.02 -22.69 13.35
CA LYS A 77 -13.16 -23.89 13.29
C LYS A 77 -13.87 -25.02 12.53
N GLY A 78 -13.32 -25.42 11.39
CA GLY A 78 -13.77 -26.57 10.62
C GLY A 78 -13.22 -27.90 11.11
N ARG A 79 -13.54 -28.98 10.38
CA ARG A 79 -13.10 -30.36 10.68
C ARG A 79 -11.62 -30.60 10.37
N GLN A 80 -11.04 -29.80 9.47
CA GLN A 80 -9.65 -29.90 9.02
C GLN A 80 -8.85 -28.63 9.39
N LYS A 81 -7.52 -28.74 9.31
CA LYS A 81 -6.60 -27.64 9.62
C LYS A 81 -6.41 -26.65 8.46
N LYS A 82 -6.87 -26.97 7.23
CA LYS A 82 -6.88 -26.04 6.10
C LYS A 82 -7.67 -24.79 6.49
N THR A 83 -7.09 -23.61 6.27
CA THR A 83 -7.64 -22.34 6.73
C THR A 83 -7.64 -21.32 5.60
N VAL A 84 -8.75 -20.62 5.40
CA VAL A 84 -8.83 -19.42 4.57
C VAL A 84 -8.92 -18.22 5.51
N LEU A 85 -8.06 -17.23 5.28
CA LEU A 85 -8.11 -15.92 5.93
C LEU A 85 -8.94 -14.96 5.05
N PHE A 86 -9.93 -14.32 5.65
CA PHE A 86 -10.64 -13.18 5.07
C PHE A 86 -10.16 -11.93 5.78
N HIS A 87 -9.78 -10.90 5.06
CA HIS A 87 -9.39 -9.65 5.69
C HIS A 87 -9.94 -8.44 4.95
N SER A 88 -10.24 -7.40 5.70
CA SER A 88 -10.66 -6.09 5.22
C SER A 88 -10.11 -5.02 6.12
N HIS A 89 -9.63 -3.91 5.54
CA HIS A 89 -9.38 -2.74 6.34
C HIS A 89 -10.68 -1.99 6.64
N ILE A 90 -10.64 -1.15 7.68
CA ILE A 90 -11.82 -0.45 8.17
C ILE A 90 -11.64 1.06 8.22
N ASP A 91 -10.42 1.53 8.03
CA ASP A 91 -10.12 2.96 7.93
C ASP A 91 -10.50 3.52 6.55
N THR A 92 -10.48 4.82 6.44
CA THR A 92 -10.74 5.56 5.21
C THR A 92 -9.88 6.81 5.18
N VAL A 93 -9.60 7.34 4.00
CA VAL A 93 -9.04 8.69 3.86
C VAL A 93 -10.03 9.76 4.31
N GLU A 94 -9.52 10.96 4.56
CA GLU A 94 -10.31 12.13 4.97
C GLU A 94 -11.29 12.59 3.87
N THR A 95 -12.13 13.58 4.19
CA THR A 95 -13.22 14.06 3.33
C THR A 95 -13.05 15.52 2.90
N ASP A 96 -11.82 16.05 2.90
CA ASP A 96 -11.54 17.43 2.50
C ASP A 96 -11.92 17.71 1.03
N ASP A 97 -11.83 16.69 0.19
CA ASP A 97 -12.26 16.72 -1.21
C ASP A 97 -13.77 16.93 -1.41
N PHE A 98 -14.59 16.67 -0.38
CA PHE A 98 -16.03 16.97 -0.42
C PHE A 98 -16.36 18.46 -0.28
N GLY A 99 -15.44 19.29 0.20
CA GLY A 99 -15.65 20.73 0.36
C GLY A 99 -16.92 21.04 1.17
N THR A 100 -17.87 21.75 0.57
CA THR A 100 -19.14 22.13 1.25
C THR A 100 -20.05 20.94 1.55
N LEU A 101 -19.83 19.78 0.92
CA LEU A 101 -20.60 18.54 1.13
C LEU A 101 -20.00 17.65 2.23
N GLN A 102 -18.94 18.07 2.92
CA GLN A 102 -18.23 17.25 3.89
C GLN A 102 -19.14 16.67 4.98
N SER A 103 -20.18 17.41 5.39
CA SER A 103 -21.18 16.92 6.35
C SER A 103 -22.01 15.74 5.85
N LEU A 104 -22.13 15.56 4.54
CA LEU A 104 -22.89 14.50 3.88
C LEU A 104 -22.03 13.30 3.48
N ALA A 105 -20.71 13.40 3.57
CA ALA A 105 -19.77 12.40 3.06
C ALA A 105 -20.01 10.96 3.56
N HIS A 106 -20.67 10.82 4.71
CA HIS A 106 -20.99 9.56 5.38
C HIS A 106 -22.51 9.26 5.42
N ASP A 107 -23.29 9.98 4.63
CA ASP A 107 -24.75 9.78 4.51
C ASP A 107 -25.10 9.39 3.06
N PRO A 108 -25.19 8.08 2.76
CA PRO A 108 -25.47 7.60 1.41
C PRO A 108 -26.78 8.11 0.80
N ASP A 109 -27.82 8.31 1.61
CA ASP A 109 -29.12 8.75 1.12
C ASP A 109 -29.09 10.25 0.76
N ALA A 110 -28.43 11.06 1.59
CA ALA A 110 -28.26 12.49 1.30
C ALA A 110 -27.38 12.70 0.05
N LEU A 111 -26.30 11.93 -0.10
CA LEU A 111 -25.46 11.99 -1.31
C LEU A 111 -26.21 11.50 -2.56
N GLN A 112 -26.97 10.41 -2.45
CA GLN A 112 -27.83 9.93 -3.54
C GLN A 112 -28.79 11.02 -4.02
N GLN A 113 -29.45 11.71 -3.09
CA GLN A 113 -30.36 12.83 -3.40
C GLN A 113 -29.62 13.99 -4.05
N TYR A 114 -28.45 14.37 -3.54
CA TYR A 114 -27.63 15.44 -4.11
C TYR A 114 -27.20 15.10 -5.53
N PHE A 115 -26.61 13.93 -5.76
CA PHE A 115 -26.10 13.54 -7.07
C PHE A 115 -27.20 13.29 -8.11
N SER A 116 -28.44 12.98 -7.71
CA SER A 116 -29.56 12.85 -8.63
C SER A 116 -29.90 14.15 -9.36
N THR A 117 -29.51 15.29 -8.84
CA THR A 117 -29.69 16.62 -9.41
C THR A 117 -28.39 17.30 -9.85
N TYR A 118 -27.27 16.58 -9.76
CA TYR A 118 -25.96 17.13 -10.05
C TYR A 118 -25.74 17.31 -11.55
N GLU A 119 -25.29 18.51 -11.97
CA GLU A 119 -25.11 18.86 -13.38
C GLU A 119 -23.62 18.86 -13.83
N GLY A 120 -22.68 18.64 -12.90
CA GLY A 120 -21.26 18.68 -13.19
C GLY A 120 -20.69 17.42 -13.87
N ASP A 121 -21.38 16.28 -13.76
CA ASP A 121 -21.01 15.02 -14.40
C ASP A 121 -22.28 14.18 -14.66
N GLU A 122 -22.64 14.03 -15.95
CA GLU A 122 -23.85 13.33 -16.36
C GLU A 122 -23.84 11.86 -15.95
N ARG A 123 -22.69 11.19 -15.99
CA ARG A 123 -22.54 9.79 -15.54
C ARG A 123 -22.85 9.64 -14.06
N VAL A 124 -22.32 10.52 -13.22
CA VAL A 124 -22.60 10.52 -11.77
C VAL A 124 -24.09 10.68 -11.52
N LYS A 125 -24.74 11.60 -12.23
CA LYS A 125 -26.18 11.85 -12.14
C LYS A 125 -27.01 10.65 -12.59
N GLU A 126 -26.72 10.07 -13.76
CA GLU A 126 -27.38 8.87 -14.26
C GLU A 126 -27.25 7.70 -13.27
N GLN A 127 -26.06 7.49 -12.73
CA GLN A 127 -25.80 6.45 -11.74
C GLN A 127 -26.55 6.72 -10.43
N ALA A 128 -26.68 7.95 -9.99
CA ALA A 128 -27.50 8.31 -8.84
C ALA A 128 -28.98 8.03 -9.09
N LEU A 129 -29.49 8.33 -10.29
CA LEU A 129 -30.88 8.11 -10.66
C LEU A 129 -31.26 6.64 -10.86
N SER A 130 -30.29 5.79 -11.26
CA SER A 130 -30.53 4.36 -11.50
C SER A 130 -30.94 3.60 -10.23
N GLY A 131 -30.51 4.06 -9.07
CA GLY A 131 -30.69 3.35 -7.82
C GLY A 131 -29.73 2.15 -7.60
N ASP A 132 -28.86 1.86 -8.58
CA ASP A 132 -27.90 0.74 -8.55
C ASP A 132 -26.57 1.10 -7.85
N TRP A 133 -26.41 2.33 -7.42
CA TRP A 133 -25.19 2.82 -6.79
C TRP A 133 -25.43 3.31 -5.37
N LEU A 134 -24.44 3.11 -4.51
CA LEU A 134 -24.44 3.62 -3.15
C LEU A 134 -23.24 4.55 -3.00
N PHE A 135 -23.49 5.82 -2.73
CA PHE A 135 -22.49 6.88 -2.58
C PHE A 135 -22.02 7.02 -1.14
N GLY A 136 -20.78 7.44 -0.94
CA GLY A 136 -20.24 7.80 0.37
C GLY A 136 -18.76 7.52 0.50
N ARG A 137 -18.06 8.28 1.35
CA ARG A 137 -16.68 7.97 1.70
C ARG A 137 -16.61 6.60 2.36
N GLY A 138 -15.75 5.73 1.85
CA GLY A 138 -15.60 4.36 2.28
C GLY A 138 -16.68 3.41 1.74
N SER A 139 -17.64 3.87 0.93
CA SER A 139 -18.64 2.97 0.33
C SER A 139 -18.00 1.96 -0.61
N LEU A 140 -16.97 2.38 -1.32
CA LEU A 140 -16.18 1.55 -2.20
C LEU A 140 -14.92 1.04 -1.47
N ASP A 141 -14.20 1.91 -0.83
CA ASP A 141 -12.91 1.66 -0.21
C ASP A 141 -12.98 1.82 1.32
N MET A 142 -13.14 0.69 2.13
CA MET A 142 -13.69 -0.56 1.61
C MET A 142 -14.77 -1.12 2.56
N GLN A 143 -15.69 -0.23 3.06
CA GLN A 143 -16.70 -0.65 4.05
C GLN A 143 -17.71 -1.66 3.47
N SER A 144 -17.99 -1.62 2.17
CA SER A 144 -18.80 -2.66 1.53
C SER A 144 -18.09 -4.00 1.50
N GLY A 145 -16.77 -4.02 1.36
CA GLY A 145 -15.96 -5.23 1.50
C GLY A 145 -16.09 -5.83 2.91
N ALA A 146 -15.88 -5.00 3.94
CA ALA A 146 -16.06 -5.44 5.33
C ALA A 146 -17.49 -5.94 5.60
N ALA A 147 -18.51 -5.30 5.05
CA ALA A 147 -19.91 -5.71 5.16
C ALA A 147 -20.18 -7.07 4.51
N ILE A 148 -19.55 -7.35 3.36
CA ILE A 148 -19.63 -8.67 2.69
C ILE A 148 -18.98 -9.75 3.54
N HIS A 149 -17.79 -9.49 4.10
CA HIS A 149 -17.16 -10.46 5.00
C HIS A 149 -17.99 -10.72 6.26
N LEU A 150 -18.63 -9.71 6.85
CA LEU A 150 -19.57 -9.88 7.96
C LEU A 150 -20.80 -10.71 7.57
N THR A 151 -21.35 -10.47 6.37
CA THR A 151 -22.48 -11.23 5.83
C THR A 151 -22.10 -12.70 5.64
N ASN A 152 -20.95 -12.96 5.01
CA ASN A 152 -20.43 -14.31 4.82
C ASN A 152 -20.09 -15.00 6.16
N LEU A 153 -19.55 -14.25 7.13
CA LEU A 153 -19.30 -14.78 8.48
C LEU A 153 -20.61 -15.23 9.16
N LEU A 154 -21.69 -14.45 9.04
CA LEU A 154 -22.99 -14.82 9.56
C LEU A 154 -23.49 -16.12 8.91
N GLU A 155 -23.53 -16.18 7.57
CA GLU A 155 -24.01 -17.36 6.84
C GLU A 155 -23.18 -18.62 7.09
N LEU A 156 -21.85 -18.49 7.12
CA LEU A 156 -20.94 -19.60 7.43
C LEU A 156 -21.09 -20.06 8.89
N SER A 157 -21.38 -19.15 9.82
CA SER A 157 -21.63 -19.50 11.22
C SER A 157 -22.93 -20.30 11.42
N GLU A 158 -23.95 -20.02 10.60
CA GLU A 158 -25.20 -20.80 10.58
C GLU A 158 -25.02 -22.22 10.03
N GLN A 159 -23.97 -22.44 9.20
CA GLN A 159 -23.61 -23.72 8.59
C GLN A 159 -22.33 -24.33 9.19
N LYS A 160 -21.92 -23.90 10.35
CA LYS A 160 -20.61 -24.20 10.95
C LYS A 160 -20.29 -25.69 11.04
N ASP A 161 -21.26 -26.54 11.36
CA ASP A 161 -21.06 -27.99 11.49
C ASP A 161 -20.75 -28.69 10.17
N SER A 162 -21.05 -28.08 9.04
CA SER A 162 -20.72 -28.58 7.69
C SER A 162 -19.33 -28.15 7.20
N LEU A 163 -18.65 -27.23 7.88
CA LEU A 163 -17.37 -26.68 7.41
C LEU A 163 -16.26 -27.74 7.45
N ASP A 164 -15.64 -28.01 6.30
CA ASP A 164 -14.48 -28.87 6.22
C ASP A 164 -13.23 -28.20 6.79
N GLY A 165 -12.94 -26.97 6.41
CA GLY A 165 -11.79 -26.22 6.92
C GLY A 165 -12.19 -25.03 7.79
N THR A 166 -11.18 -24.38 8.35
CA THR A 166 -11.34 -23.22 9.22
C THR A 166 -11.50 -21.94 8.39
N MET A 167 -12.45 -21.09 8.78
CA MET A 167 -12.62 -19.74 8.23
C MET A 167 -12.21 -18.73 9.29
N LEU A 168 -11.21 -17.91 8.97
CA LEU A 168 -10.63 -16.91 9.86
C LEU A 168 -10.89 -15.54 9.28
N PHE A 169 -11.43 -14.62 10.08
CA PHE A 169 -11.75 -13.26 9.65
C PHE A 169 -10.95 -12.25 10.45
N LEU A 170 -10.40 -11.27 9.74
CA LEU A 170 -9.65 -10.14 10.29
C LEU A 170 -10.26 -8.83 9.77
N PHE A 171 -10.54 -7.91 10.68
CA PHE A 171 -10.89 -6.53 10.37
C PHE A 171 -9.84 -5.65 11.05
N ASN A 172 -9.08 -4.91 10.25
CA ASN A 172 -7.89 -4.20 10.71
C ASN A 172 -7.87 -2.72 10.30
N PRO A 173 -7.30 -1.83 11.13
CA PRO A 173 -7.12 -0.41 10.84
C PRO A 173 -5.82 -0.12 10.10
N ASP A 174 -5.66 1.12 9.62
CA ASP A 174 -4.41 1.74 9.16
C ASP A 174 -3.88 1.23 7.81
N GLU A 175 -4.72 0.69 6.97
CA GLU A 175 -4.30 0.29 5.61
C GLU A 175 -3.85 1.51 4.80
N GLU A 176 -4.62 2.59 4.87
CA GLU A 176 -4.43 3.85 4.15
C GLU A 176 -3.16 4.64 4.56
N SER A 177 -2.32 4.06 5.45
CA SER A 177 -1.15 4.77 5.96
C SER A 177 0.08 3.87 6.16
N GLU A 178 0.14 3.13 7.26
CA GLU A 178 1.34 2.38 7.68
C GLU A 178 1.08 0.90 7.94
N HIS A 179 -0.15 0.43 7.68
CA HIS A 179 -0.56 -0.98 7.81
C HIS A 179 -0.35 -1.56 9.23
N ALA A 180 -0.47 -0.71 10.27
CA ALA A 180 -0.19 -1.14 11.63
C ALA A 180 -1.07 -2.31 12.08
N GLY A 181 -2.33 -2.35 11.61
CA GLY A 181 -3.27 -3.45 11.88
C GLY A 181 -2.77 -4.77 11.32
N MET A 182 -2.40 -4.82 10.03
CA MET A 182 -1.89 -6.04 9.40
C MET A 182 -0.53 -6.45 9.96
N LEU A 183 0.38 -5.52 10.21
CA LEU A 183 1.68 -5.82 10.80
C LEU A 183 1.55 -6.45 12.21
N ALA A 184 0.59 -5.96 13.01
CA ALA A 184 0.28 -6.58 14.30
C ALA A 184 -0.38 -7.97 14.14
N ALA A 185 -1.23 -8.14 13.11
CA ALA A 185 -1.91 -9.40 12.82
C ALA A 185 -0.95 -10.55 12.51
N LEU A 186 0.25 -10.26 11.97
CA LEU A 186 1.26 -11.29 11.66
C LEU A 186 1.64 -12.15 12.88
N GLN A 187 1.71 -11.54 14.06
CA GLN A 187 2.02 -12.28 15.30
C GLN A 187 0.92 -13.29 15.63
N GLU A 188 -0.33 -12.90 15.48
CA GLU A 188 -1.48 -13.75 15.75
C GLU A 188 -1.60 -14.85 14.68
N LEU A 189 -1.34 -14.54 13.42
CA LEU A 189 -1.29 -15.52 12.33
C LEU A 189 -0.19 -16.55 12.57
N GLN A 190 1.00 -16.13 12.99
CA GLN A 190 2.09 -17.06 13.32
C GLN A 190 1.73 -17.94 14.51
N ARG A 191 1.16 -17.38 15.59
CA ARG A 191 0.70 -18.15 16.77
C ARG A 191 -0.27 -19.25 16.35
N MET A 192 -1.28 -18.90 15.54
CA MET A 192 -2.27 -19.88 15.06
C MET A 192 -1.66 -20.93 14.12
N LYS A 193 -0.64 -20.55 13.31
CA LYS A 193 0.13 -21.49 12.49
C LYS A 193 0.88 -22.50 13.35
N ASP A 194 1.52 -22.05 14.43
CA ASP A 194 2.24 -22.89 15.39
C ASP A 194 1.28 -23.84 16.14
N GLU A 195 0.05 -23.41 16.38
CA GLU A 195 -1.04 -24.24 16.90
C GLU A 195 -1.59 -25.24 15.86
N GLY A 196 -1.09 -25.17 14.64
CA GLY A 196 -1.29 -26.15 13.59
C GLY A 196 -2.33 -25.77 12.53
N LEU A 197 -2.78 -24.52 12.44
CA LEU A 197 -3.54 -24.07 11.28
C LEU A 197 -2.65 -24.09 10.02
N LYS A 198 -3.25 -24.45 8.89
CA LYS A 198 -2.59 -24.47 7.58
C LYS A 198 -3.28 -23.48 6.66
N TYR A 199 -2.69 -22.31 6.49
CA TYR A 199 -3.23 -21.30 5.61
C TYR A 199 -3.15 -21.75 4.15
N VAL A 200 -4.30 -21.71 3.46
CA VAL A 200 -4.38 -22.01 2.02
C VAL A 200 -4.28 -20.72 1.21
N ALA A 201 -5.08 -19.72 1.56
CA ALA A 201 -5.08 -18.40 0.94
C ALA A 201 -5.63 -17.35 1.90
N ALA A 202 -5.28 -16.10 1.65
CA ALA A 202 -5.96 -14.94 2.17
C ALA A 202 -6.84 -14.34 1.07
N ILE A 203 -8.07 -14.00 1.38
CA ILE A 203 -9.01 -13.32 0.49
C ILE A 203 -9.22 -11.92 1.02
N ASN A 204 -8.63 -10.95 0.31
CA ASN A 204 -8.97 -9.54 0.42
C ASN A 204 -10.18 -9.25 -0.47
N ASN A 205 -10.99 -8.29 -0.11
CA ASN A 205 -12.09 -7.83 -0.94
C ASN A 205 -12.10 -6.31 -1.12
N ASP A 206 -10.90 -5.76 -1.18
CA ASP A 206 -10.64 -4.37 -1.53
C ASP A 206 -11.15 -4.04 -2.92
N PHE A 207 -11.38 -2.75 -3.18
CA PHE A 207 -12.13 -2.34 -4.37
C PHE A 207 -11.45 -2.73 -5.69
N ILE A 208 -12.27 -2.94 -6.68
CA ILE A 208 -11.87 -3.03 -8.09
C ILE A 208 -12.59 -1.94 -8.88
N ALA A 209 -11.89 -1.40 -9.86
CA ALA A 209 -12.42 -0.35 -10.73
C ALA A 209 -12.25 -0.73 -12.20
N PRO A 210 -13.07 -0.15 -13.10
CA PRO A 210 -12.86 -0.29 -14.54
C PRO A 210 -11.48 0.25 -14.94
N MET A 211 -10.80 -0.44 -15.87
CA MET A 211 -9.52 0.03 -16.42
C MET A 211 -9.69 1.18 -17.42
N HIS A 212 -10.87 1.30 -18.01
CA HIS A 212 -11.25 2.41 -18.90
C HIS A 212 -12.77 2.64 -18.84
N ASP A 213 -13.25 3.73 -19.44
CA ASP A 213 -14.65 4.19 -19.29
C ASP A 213 -15.74 3.19 -19.71
N GLN A 214 -15.46 2.30 -20.65
CA GLN A 214 -16.40 1.31 -21.18
C GLN A 214 -16.13 -0.11 -20.66
N ASP A 215 -15.32 -0.23 -19.63
CA ASP A 215 -14.93 -1.52 -19.08
C ASP A 215 -15.87 -1.92 -17.94
N ASP A 216 -16.60 -3.02 -18.16
CA ASP A 216 -17.50 -3.62 -17.17
C ASP A 216 -16.91 -4.90 -16.55
N THR A 217 -15.65 -5.23 -16.88
CA THR A 217 -14.97 -6.45 -16.39
C THR A 217 -14.74 -6.37 -14.89
N LYS A 218 -15.02 -7.47 -14.20
CA LYS A 218 -14.70 -7.66 -12.78
C LYS A 218 -13.35 -8.35 -12.68
N TYR A 219 -12.33 -7.58 -12.32
CA TYR A 219 -10.97 -8.11 -12.20
C TYR A 219 -10.77 -8.83 -10.88
N ILE A 220 -10.25 -10.05 -10.96
CA ILE A 220 -9.80 -10.81 -9.79
C ILE A 220 -8.28 -10.84 -9.79
N TYR A 221 -7.67 -10.33 -8.74
CA TYR A 221 -6.22 -10.24 -8.62
C TYR A 221 -5.68 -11.38 -7.78
N THR A 222 -4.75 -12.15 -8.32
CA THR A 222 -4.13 -13.29 -7.63
C THR A 222 -2.86 -12.91 -6.89
N GLY A 223 -2.72 -11.64 -6.56
CA GLY A 223 -1.60 -11.08 -5.81
C GLY A 223 -1.68 -9.57 -5.67
N ALA A 224 -0.72 -9.01 -4.97
CA ALA A 224 -0.52 -7.59 -4.75
C ALA A 224 0.87 -7.16 -5.22
N ALA A 225 0.98 -6.02 -5.87
CA ALA A 225 2.26 -5.43 -6.23
C ALA A 225 3.05 -5.04 -4.96
N GLY A 226 4.36 -5.14 -5.06
CA GLY A 226 5.25 -4.56 -4.06
C GLY A 226 5.46 -3.06 -4.29
N LYS A 227 6.01 -2.41 -3.28
CA LYS A 227 6.35 -0.99 -3.33
C LYS A 227 7.64 -0.70 -2.60
N VAL A 228 8.49 0.07 -3.24
CA VAL A 228 9.64 0.72 -2.60
C VAL A 228 9.52 2.24 -2.74
N LEU A 229 10.16 2.98 -1.86
CA LEU A 229 10.19 4.44 -1.89
C LEU A 229 11.64 4.93 -2.08
N PRO A 230 12.21 4.82 -3.31
CA PRO A 230 13.54 5.33 -3.57
C PRO A 230 13.59 6.82 -3.35
N SER A 231 14.57 7.24 -2.57
CA SER A 231 14.72 8.60 -2.05
C SER A 231 16.10 9.12 -2.38
N PHE A 232 16.19 10.40 -2.74
CA PHE A 232 17.42 11.07 -3.13
C PHE A 232 17.67 12.26 -2.22
N TYR A 233 18.83 12.28 -1.60
CA TYR A 233 19.38 13.46 -0.96
C TYR A 233 20.51 14.00 -1.82
N ILE A 234 20.34 15.19 -2.34
CA ILE A 234 21.30 15.84 -3.21
C ILE A 234 21.98 16.97 -2.43
N TYR A 235 23.27 16.86 -2.21
CA TYR A 235 24.08 17.87 -1.57
C TYR A 235 24.95 18.57 -2.62
N GLY A 236 24.78 19.86 -2.74
CA GLY A 236 25.48 20.68 -3.72
C GLY A 236 26.61 21.51 -3.14
N ARG A 237 26.93 22.56 -3.87
CA ARG A 237 27.82 23.65 -3.43
C ARG A 237 27.09 24.95 -3.69
N GLU A 238 26.66 25.60 -2.62
CA GLU A 238 26.01 26.91 -2.72
C GLU A 238 26.95 27.96 -3.33
N ALA A 239 26.36 28.90 -4.03
CA ALA A 239 27.08 30.07 -4.53
C ALA A 239 26.16 31.28 -4.55
N HIS A 240 26.77 32.47 -4.47
CA HIS A 240 26.08 33.72 -4.78
C HIS A 240 25.60 33.71 -6.21
N VAL A 241 24.46 34.32 -6.54
CA VAL A 241 23.90 34.33 -7.91
C VAL A 241 24.84 34.90 -8.94
N GLY A 242 25.81 35.77 -8.53
CA GLY A 242 26.87 36.29 -9.39
C GLY A 242 27.90 35.23 -9.84
N ASP A 243 28.00 34.11 -9.10
CA ASP A 243 28.96 33.01 -9.35
C ASP A 243 28.25 31.70 -9.71
N VAL A 244 26.99 31.75 -10.15
CA VAL A 244 26.13 30.60 -10.37
C VAL A 244 26.71 29.53 -11.29
N LEU A 245 27.54 29.93 -12.27
CA LEU A 245 28.17 28.99 -13.22
C LEU A 245 29.28 28.13 -12.60
N THR A 246 29.80 28.51 -11.43
CA THR A 246 30.81 27.73 -10.68
C THR A 246 30.21 26.98 -9.48
N SER A 247 28.90 27.10 -9.29
CA SER A 247 28.16 26.37 -8.27
C SER A 247 27.90 24.91 -8.67
N ILE A 248 27.47 24.11 -7.69
CA ILE A 248 26.80 22.84 -7.92
C ILE A 248 25.41 22.98 -7.31
N ASP A 249 24.48 23.42 -8.13
CA ASP A 249 23.09 23.65 -7.71
C ASP A 249 22.34 22.31 -7.54
N PRO A 250 21.98 21.92 -6.32
CA PRO A 250 21.27 20.67 -6.07
C PRO A 250 19.87 20.66 -6.68
N THR A 251 19.26 21.84 -6.91
CA THR A 251 17.93 21.91 -7.54
C THR A 251 17.98 21.59 -9.04
N LEU A 252 19.05 21.99 -9.73
CA LEU A 252 19.30 21.59 -11.11
C LEU A 252 19.50 20.07 -11.21
N VAL A 253 20.34 19.50 -10.34
CA VAL A 253 20.60 18.06 -10.32
C VAL A 253 19.31 17.28 -10.02
N ALA A 254 18.55 17.69 -9.01
CA ALA A 254 17.29 17.08 -8.66
C ALA A 254 16.25 17.14 -9.80
N SER A 255 16.16 18.29 -10.49
CA SER A 255 15.24 18.47 -11.61
C SER A 255 15.54 17.52 -12.78
N GLU A 256 16.82 17.34 -13.12
CA GLU A 256 17.20 16.42 -14.19
C GLU A 256 17.01 14.95 -13.82
N ILE A 257 17.31 14.55 -12.59
CA ILE A 257 17.01 13.20 -12.09
C ILE A 257 15.49 12.97 -12.11
N ASN A 258 14.70 13.93 -11.62
CA ASN A 258 13.23 13.84 -11.64
C ASN A 258 12.72 13.71 -13.08
N ARG A 259 13.22 14.47 -14.03
CA ARG A 259 12.83 14.39 -15.44
C ARG A 259 13.11 13.02 -16.08
N LYS A 260 14.17 12.33 -15.64
CA LYS A 260 14.56 11.00 -16.14
C LYS A 260 13.76 9.86 -15.47
N ILE A 261 13.26 10.05 -14.26
CA ILE A 261 12.62 8.99 -13.48
C ILE A 261 11.08 9.12 -13.47
N ASN A 262 10.57 10.34 -13.25
CA ASN A 262 9.15 10.58 -13.08
C ASN A 262 8.35 10.23 -14.34
N GLN A 263 7.37 9.32 -14.22
CA GLN A 263 6.52 8.84 -15.31
C GLN A 263 7.30 8.17 -16.47
N ASN A 264 8.49 7.67 -16.20
CA ASN A 264 9.32 7.03 -17.21
C ASN A 264 8.88 5.57 -17.42
N LEU A 265 8.41 5.27 -18.64
CA LEU A 265 7.96 3.94 -19.01
C LEU A 265 9.10 2.92 -19.18
N ASP A 266 10.34 3.36 -19.39
CA ASP A 266 11.52 2.47 -19.46
C ASP A 266 11.90 1.88 -18.10
N LEU A 267 11.36 2.45 -17.01
CA LEU A 267 11.56 1.96 -15.65
C LEU A 267 10.41 1.06 -15.16
N VAL A 268 9.39 0.87 -15.98
CA VAL A 268 8.23 0.03 -15.69
C VAL A 268 8.64 -1.44 -15.77
N GLU A 269 8.16 -2.24 -14.84
CA GLU A 269 8.28 -3.69 -14.91
C GLU A 269 7.10 -4.27 -15.66
N GLU A 270 7.38 -5.20 -16.57
CA GLU A 270 6.40 -6.00 -17.28
C GLU A 270 6.54 -7.46 -16.89
N LEU A 271 5.43 -8.09 -16.55
CA LEU A 271 5.37 -9.53 -16.32
C LEU A 271 4.15 -10.14 -17.03
N GLU A 272 4.40 -10.98 -18.02
CA GLU A 272 3.37 -11.69 -18.80
C GLU A 272 2.27 -10.78 -19.38
N GLY A 273 2.65 -9.59 -19.86
CA GLY A 273 1.74 -8.61 -20.45
C GLY A 273 0.99 -7.73 -19.43
N GLU A 274 1.31 -7.84 -18.15
CA GLU A 274 0.88 -6.89 -17.13
C GLU A 274 2.01 -5.91 -16.81
N TYR A 275 1.65 -4.63 -16.66
CA TYR A 275 2.59 -3.54 -16.41
C TYR A 275 2.30 -2.91 -15.05
N VAL A 276 3.34 -2.64 -14.26
CA VAL A 276 3.20 -1.74 -13.10
C VAL A 276 3.00 -0.30 -13.56
N LEU A 277 2.50 0.55 -12.68
CA LEU A 277 2.48 1.98 -12.92
C LEU A 277 3.91 2.53 -12.90
N PRO A 278 4.24 3.53 -13.76
CA PRO A 278 5.55 4.14 -13.78
C PRO A 278 5.87 4.86 -12.45
N PRO A 279 7.15 5.04 -12.13
CA PRO A 279 7.55 5.78 -10.95
C PRO A 279 6.90 7.17 -10.91
N ALA A 280 6.39 7.56 -9.75
CA ALA A 280 5.76 8.86 -9.55
C ALA A 280 6.49 9.65 -8.46
N CYS A 281 6.90 10.89 -8.76
CA CYS A 281 7.48 11.78 -7.77
C CYS A 281 6.40 12.25 -6.80
N LEU A 282 6.53 11.88 -5.52
CA LEU A 282 5.59 12.27 -4.47
C LEU A 282 6.09 13.43 -3.61
N TYR A 283 7.39 13.70 -3.65
CA TYR A 283 8.00 14.75 -2.85
C TYR A 283 9.21 15.34 -3.56
N PHE A 284 9.26 16.66 -3.63
CA PHE A 284 10.37 17.39 -4.18
C PHE A 284 10.51 18.73 -3.44
N LYS A 285 11.64 18.93 -2.73
CA LYS A 285 11.85 20.11 -1.91
C LYS A 285 13.34 20.46 -1.82
N GLU A 286 13.65 21.73 -1.80
CA GLU A 286 14.95 22.27 -1.41
C GLU A 286 14.97 22.70 0.07
N ASP A 287 16.15 23.03 0.60
CA ASP A 287 16.34 23.29 2.03
C ASP A 287 16.25 24.77 2.46
N LYS A 288 15.98 25.69 1.53
CA LYS A 288 15.92 27.13 1.88
C LYS A 288 14.67 27.50 2.66
N HIS A 289 14.86 28.21 3.75
CA HIS A 289 13.78 28.70 4.57
C HIS A 289 13.45 30.19 4.35
N SER A 290 14.39 30.93 3.69
CA SER A 290 14.23 32.37 3.45
C SER A 290 15.00 32.80 2.20
N TYR A 291 14.59 33.91 1.63
CA TYR A 291 15.31 34.52 0.52
C TYR A 291 16.69 35.03 0.99
N ASN A 292 17.71 34.58 0.28
CA ASN A 292 19.05 35.15 0.22
C ASN A 292 19.56 35.02 -1.22
N VAL A 293 20.50 35.78 -1.62
CA VAL A 293 21.04 35.80 -3.02
C VAL A 293 21.98 34.60 -3.30
N GLN A 294 21.69 33.41 -2.77
CA GLN A 294 22.49 32.20 -2.94
C GLN A 294 21.62 31.07 -3.48
N THR A 295 22.23 30.07 -4.14
CA THR A 295 21.59 28.79 -4.47
C THR A 295 21.34 27.96 -3.23
N ALA A 296 20.50 26.93 -3.31
CA ALA A 296 20.27 25.98 -2.21
C ALA A 296 21.53 25.17 -1.88
N VAL A 297 21.63 24.64 -0.68
CA VAL A 297 22.71 23.72 -0.25
C VAL A 297 22.34 22.28 -0.55
N SER A 298 21.05 21.92 -0.37
CA SER A 298 20.57 20.57 -0.65
C SER A 298 19.18 20.56 -1.29
N ALA A 299 18.84 19.41 -1.88
CA ALA A 299 17.50 19.10 -2.36
C ALA A 299 17.15 17.66 -1.99
N ARG A 300 15.86 17.40 -1.85
CA ARG A 300 15.31 16.12 -1.42
C ARG A 300 14.16 15.72 -2.34
N MET A 301 14.08 14.45 -2.71
CA MET A 301 12.94 13.91 -3.42
C MET A 301 12.77 12.42 -3.16
N TYR A 302 11.54 11.92 -3.26
CA TYR A 302 11.26 10.50 -3.28
C TYR A 302 10.15 10.15 -4.27
N PHE A 303 10.19 8.91 -4.71
CA PHE A 303 9.27 8.37 -5.70
C PHE A 303 8.50 7.19 -5.13
N ASN A 304 7.23 7.07 -5.52
CA ASN A 304 6.53 5.81 -5.46
C ASN A 304 7.03 4.92 -6.60
N TYR A 305 7.50 3.73 -6.29
CA TYR A 305 8.00 2.78 -7.27
C TYR A 305 7.35 1.42 -7.01
N PHE A 306 6.43 1.02 -7.88
CA PHE A 306 5.80 -0.30 -7.81
C PHE A 306 6.68 -1.36 -8.44
N VAL A 307 6.62 -2.57 -7.90
CA VAL A 307 7.35 -3.73 -8.39
C VAL A 307 6.46 -4.97 -8.42
N PHE A 308 6.71 -5.86 -9.39
CA PHE A 308 6.09 -7.18 -9.44
C PHE A 308 7.02 -8.24 -8.85
N GLU A 309 8.23 -8.36 -9.40
CA GLU A 309 9.26 -9.30 -8.97
C GLU A 309 10.60 -8.60 -8.71
N LEU A 310 10.78 -7.36 -9.18
CA LEU A 310 11.98 -6.60 -8.90
C LEU A 310 12.19 -6.42 -7.40
N THR A 311 13.40 -6.70 -6.98
CA THR A 311 13.82 -6.51 -5.59
C THR A 311 14.26 -5.07 -5.31
N ALA A 312 14.40 -4.71 -4.05
CA ALA A 312 15.00 -3.42 -3.67
C ALA A 312 16.41 -3.24 -4.29
N LYS A 313 17.15 -4.34 -4.46
CA LYS A 313 18.47 -4.32 -5.12
C LYS A 313 18.34 -3.93 -6.60
N ASP A 314 17.43 -4.55 -7.34
CA ASP A 314 17.24 -4.27 -8.77
C ASP A 314 16.82 -2.82 -9.00
N VAL A 315 15.90 -2.29 -8.18
CA VAL A 315 15.49 -0.90 -8.23
C VAL A 315 16.66 0.03 -7.92
N MET A 316 17.47 -0.29 -6.89
CA MET A 316 18.67 0.49 -6.54
C MET A 316 19.64 0.54 -7.72
N ASP A 317 19.97 -0.60 -8.31
CA ASP A 317 20.93 -0.71 -9.40
C ASP A 317 20.45 0.08 -10.66
N LYS A 318 19.18 -0.06 -11.03
CA LYS A 318 18.56 0.71 -12.12
C LYS A 318 18.65 2.23 -11.89
N LEU A 319 18.25 2.68 -10.71
CA LEU A 319 18.22 4.12 -10.39
C LEU A 319 19.62 4.70 -10.21
N LEU A 320 20.59 3.93 -9.72
CA LEU A 320 22.01 4.36 -9.71
C LEU A 320 22.54 4.55 -11.12
N SER A 321 22.21 3.65 -12.07
CA SER A 321 22.63 3.80 -13.47
C SER A 321 22.08 5.09 -14.06
N VAL A 322 20.76 5.29 -13.99
CA VAL A 322 20.09 6.52 -14.48
C VAL A 322 20.69 7.77 -13.84
N THR A 323 20.97 7.72 -12.54
CA THR A 323 21.53 8.87 -11.80
C THR A 323 22.96 9.18 -12.23
N ARG A 324 23.81 8.17 -12.40
CA ARG A 324 25.20 8.36 -12.87
C ARG A 324 25.23 8.94 -14.28
N GLU A 325 24.41 8.45 -15.20
CA GLU A 325 24.28 8.98 -16.55
C GLU A 325 23.81 10.45 -16.52
N THR A 326 22.81 10.76 -15.70
CA THR A 326 22.29 12.12 -15.54
C THR A 326 23.36 13.09 -15.02
N VAL A 327 24.10 12.67 -14.00
CA VAL A 327 25.16 13.47 -13.39
C VAL A 327 26.30 13.71 -14.40
N GLU A 328 26.65 12.71 -15.21
CA GLU A 328 27.68 12.88 -16.26
C GLU A 328 27.20 13.80 -17.38
N GLU A 329 25.96 13.70 -17.83
CA GLU A 329 25.38 14.65 -18.79
C GLU A 329 25.41 16.09 -18.26
N LEU A 330 25.05 16.29 -16.99
CA LEU A 330 25.09 17.60 -16.34
C LEU A 330 26.52 18.14 -16.19
N ARG A 331 27.49 17.27 -15.89
CA ARG A 331 28.89 17.64 -15.82
C ARG A 331 29.36 18.24 -17.17
N ILE A 332 29.12 17.53 -18.25
CA ILE A 332 29.49 17.96 -19.62
C ILE A 332 28.80 19.29 -19.96
N GLN A 333 27.52 19.42 -19.68
CA GLN A 333 26.77 20.64 -19.97
C GLN A 333 27.24 21.83 -19.13
N SER A 334 27.48 21.64 -17.84
CA SER A 334 27.89 22.71 -16.92
C SER A 334 29.29 23.21 -17.24
N GLU A 335 30.23 22.32 -17.52
CA GLU A 335 31.59 22.67 -17.93
C GLU A 335 31.56 23.44 -19.25
N ARG A 336 30.75 22.97 -20.23
CA ARG A 336 30.58 23.67 -21.52
C ARG A 336 30.00 25.09 -21.34
N ARG A 337 28.92 25.25 -20.57
CA ARG A 337 28.28 26.55 -20.30
C ARG A 337 29.25 27.53 -19.64
N TYR A 338 30.04 27.03 -18.69
CA TYR A 338 31.08 27.85 -18.05
C TYR A 338 32.17 28.28 -19.02
N ASP A 339 32.66 27.40 -19.90
CA ASP A 339 33.64 27.71 -20.92
C ASP A 339 33.11 28.71 -21.97
N GLU A 340 31.88 28.54 -22.45
CA GLU A 340 31.22 29.46 -23.36
C GLU A 340 31.09 30.86 -22.74
N PHE A 341 30.66 30.96 -21.47
CA PHE A 341 30.58 32.23 -20.76
C PHE A 341 31.94 32.88 -20.58
N ARG A 342 32.96 32.12 -20.19
CA ARG A 342 34.33 32.58 -20.01
C ARG A 342 34.93 33.13 -21.32
N ILE A 343 34.76 32.40 -22.41
CA ILE A 343 35.22 32.82 -23.74
C ILE A 343 34.54 34.12 -24.19
N HIS A 344 33.21 34.20 -24.01
CA HIS A 344 32.42 35.38 -24.35
C HIS A 344 32.92 36.65 -23.63
N HIS A 345 33.38 36.50 -22.38
CA HIS A 345 33.90 37.61 -21.58
C HIS A 345 35.42 37.83 -21.69
N GLY A 346 36.11 37.06 -22.52
CA GLY A 346 37.56 37.14 -22.66
C GLY A 346 38.37 36.73 -21.44
N PHE A 347 37.80 35.85 -20.58
CA PHE A 347 38.47 35.36 -19.38
C PHE A 347 39.51 34.27 -19.70
N PRO A 348 40.59 34.15 -18.92
CA PRO A 348 41.61 33.13 -19.13
C PRO A 348 41.07 31.72 -18.95
N PRO A 349 41.74 30.65 -19.45
CA PRO A 349 41.41 29.28 -19.18
C PRO A 349 41.26 29.00 -17.70
N SER A 350 40.31 28.12 -17.32
CA SER A 350 40.05 27.70 -15.95
C SER A 350 40.22 26.19 -15.81
N ASN A 351 40.73 25.77 -14.65
CA ASN A 351 40.82 24.36 -14.26
C ASN A 351 39.58 23.93 -13.44
N TRP A 352 38.55 24.76 -13.38
CA TRP A 352 37.33 24.42 -12.65
C TRP A 352 36.68 23.15 -13.22
N LYS A 353 36.24 22.28 -12.34
CA LYS A 353 35.56 21.05 -12.66
C LYS A 353 34.25 20.96 -11.89
N TRP A 354 33.23 20.52 -12.60
CA TRP A 354 31.94 20.22 -12.03
C TRP A 354 31.92 18.74 -11.59
N GLU A 355 32.05 18.47 -10.30
CA GLU A 355 32.17 17.12 -9.77
C GLU A 355 31.08 16.85 -8.73
N VAL A 356 30.25 15.84 -8.98
CA VAL A 356 29.22 15.31 -8.08
C VAL A 356 29.37 13.80 -7.99
N ALA A 357 29.55 13.28 -6.79
CA ALA A 357 29.60 11.83 -6.56
C ALA A 357 28.19 11.25 -6.51
N VAL A 358 28.01 10.02 -6.99
CA VAL A 358 26.76 9.25 -6.86
C VAL A 358 27.06 8.02 -6.04
N CYS A 359 26.36 7.86 -4.91
CA CYS A 359 26.56 6.74 -3.99
C CYS A 359 25.24 6.32 -3.33
N THR A 360 25.24 5.14 -2.75
CA THR A 360 24.17 4.70 -1.86
C THR A 360 24.37 5.22 -0.44
N TYR A 361 23.34 5.10 0.39
CA TYR A 361 23.46 5.39 1.82
C TYR A 361 24.46 4.44 2.52
N GLU A 362 24.50 3.17 2.12
CA GLU A 362 25.51 2.20 2.61
C GLU A 362 26.93 2.64 2.26
N ASP A 363 27.15 3.07 0.99
CA ASP A 363 28.47 3.57 0.55
C ASP A 363 28.93 4.78 1.36
N LEU A 364 28.03 5.73 1.61
CA LEU A 364 28.33 6.91 2.43
C LEU A 364 28.73 6.50 3.85
N GLN A 365 27.98 5.61 4.49
CA GLN A 365 28.32 5.12 5.82
C GLN A 365 29.72 4.49 5.86
N ASN A 366 30.01 3.64 4.87
CA ASN A 366 31.29 2.94 4.79
C ASN A 366 32.45 3.91 4.56
N GLU A 367 32.29 4.90 3.66
CA GLU A 367 33.29 5.96 3.44
C GLU A 367 33.60 6.70 4.75
N LEU A 368 32.57 7.15 5.47
CA LEU A 368 32.74 7.92 6.69
C LEU A 368 33.33 7.09 7.83
N ARG A 369 32.95 5.81 7.98
CA ARG A 369 33.57 4.88 8.95
C ARG A 369 35.04 4.65 8.62
N ASN A 370 35.40 4.49 7.36
CA ASN A 370 36.79 4.34 6.92
C ASN A 370 37.63 5.59 7.20
N LYS A 371 37.01 6.77 7.26
CA LYS A 371 37.63 8.02 7.72
C LYS A 371 37.73 8.11 9.26
N GLY A 372 37.28 7.11 10.02
CA GLY A 372 37.29 7.08 11.48
C GLY A 372 36.23 8.00 12.13
N LEU A 373 35.21 8.40 11.41
CA LEU A 373 34.20 9.31 11.91
C LEU A 373 33.11 8.58 12.74
N PRO A 374 32.48 9.23 13.73
CA PRO A 374 31.56 8.60 14.68
C PRO A 374 30.14 8.40 14.09
N VAL A 375 30.02 7.67 12.98
CA VAL A 375 28.79 7.44 12.22
C VAL A 375 27.65 6.95 13.11
N ASP A 376 27.87 5.87 13.87
CA ASP A 376 26.80 5.24 14.65
C ASP A 376 26.31 6.16 15.78
N LYS A 377 27.20 6.91 16.42
CA LYS A 377 26.85 7.89 17.46
C LYS A 377 25.94 9.02 16.90
N VAL A 378 26.24 9.48 15.68
CA VAL A 378 25.42 10.52 15.02
C VAL A 378 24.06 9.96 14.66
N LEU A 379 24.00 8.76 14.08
CA LEU A 379 22.74 8.10 13.70
C LEU A 379 21.86 7.82 14.93
N ASP A 380 22.44 7.33 16.06
CA ASP A 380 21.70 7.08 17.30
C ASP A 380 21.07 8.36 17.86
N ARG A 381 21.79 9.47 17.81
CA ARG A 381 21.28 10.76 18.25
C ARG A 381 20.10 11.22 17.40
N VAL A 382 20.26 11.21 16.07
CA VAL A 382 19.24 11.70 15.15
C VAL A 382 18.00 10.79 15.19
N ALA A 383 18.16 9.47 15.23
CA ALA A 383 17.04 8.54 15.36
C ALA A 383 16.21 8.81 16.64
N LYS A 384 16.87 9.15 17.76
CA LYS A 384 16.19 9.56 18.99
C LYS A 384 15.42 10.87 18.85
N GLU A 385 16.00 11.87 18.20
CA GLU A 385 15.38 13.19 17.99
C GLU A 385 14.14 13.12 17.09
N TRP A 386 14.11 12.13 16.18
CA TRP A 386 13.03 11.94 15.20
C TRP A 386 12.03 10.86 15.59
N LYS A 387 12.18 10.22 16.73
CA LYS A 387 11.26 9.17 17.19
C LYS A 387 9.82 9.70 17.27
N GLY A 388 8.89 9.01 16.61
CA GLY A 388 7.45 9.38 16.60
C GLY A 388 7.09 10.51 15.64
N LYS A 389 8.05 11.00 14.82
CA LYS A 389 7.80 11.96 13.75
C LYS A 389 7.65 11.21 12.41
N ASP A 390 7.38 11.96 11.34
CA ASP A 390 7.29 11.38 10.00
C ASP A 390 8.56 10.60 9.63
N ARG A 391 8.38 9.35 9.21
CA ARG A 391 9.48 8.39 8.97
C ARG A 391 10.32 8.74 7.76
N ARG A 392 9.74 9.40 6.74
CA ARG A 392 10.44 9.85 5.54
C ARG A 392 11.32 11.03 5.85
N GLU A 393 10.80 12.01 6.57
CA GLU A 393 11.60 13.15 7.05
C GLU A 393 12.71 12.68 8.02
N ALA A 394 12.44 11.71 8.89
CA ALA A 394 13.46 11.09 9.74
C ALA A 394 14.58 10.45 8.92
N SER A 395 14.23 9.75 7.82
CA SER A 395 15.22 9.16 6.92
C SER A 395 16.10 10.22 6.26
N PHE A 396 15.52 11.33 5.77
CA PHE A 396 16.30 12.46 5.24
C PHE A 396 17.19 13.10 6.29
N ALA A 397 16.71 13.30 7.51
CA ALA A 397 17.50 13.87 8.60
C ALA A 397 18.73 13.00 8.95
N LEU A 398 18.58 11.67 8.90
CA LEU A 398 19.68 10.72 9.11
C LEU A 398 20.73 10.80 8.00
N VAL A 399 20.31 10.87 6.74
CA VAL A 399 21.20 11.00 5.59
C VAL A 399 21.93 12.35 5.61
N GLU A 400 21.20 13.44 5.86
CA GLU A 400 21.76 14.77 5.99
C GLU A 400 22.80 14.86 7.10
N ALA A 401 22.52 14.29 8.27
CA ALA A 401 23.46 14.29 9.38
C ALA A 401 24.77 13.58 9.04
N LEU A 402 24.72 12.51 8.24
CA LEU A 402 25.93 11.85 7.74
C LEU A 402 26.67 12.71 6.71
N GLN A 403 25.97 13.35 5.78
CA GLN A 403 26.59 14.25 4.83
C GLN A 403 27.28 15.44 5.53
N GLN A 404 26.66 15.98 6.56
CA GLN A 404 27.25 17.06 7.37
C GLN A 404 28.46 16.61 8.18
N LEU A 405 28.57 15.32 8.49
CA LEU A 405 29.73 14.73 9.19
C LEU A 405 30.98 14.67 8.30
N ASP A 406 30.82 14.70 6.95
CA ASP A 406 31.93 14.67 6.02
C ASP A 406 32.73 15.99 6.05
N PRO A 407 34.01 15.96 6.52
CA PRO A 407 34.83 17.17 6.60
C PRO A 407 35.14 17.78 5.23
N ASP A 408 35.10 16.97 4.18
CA ASP A 408 35.42 17.39 2.80
C ASP A 408 34.23 18.11 2.14
N LYS A 409 33.03 18.03 2.74
CA LYS A 409 31.78 18.61 2.20
C LYS A 409 31.58 18.30 0.71
N LYS A 410 31.90 17.08 0.33
CA LYS A 410 31.88 16.63 -1.06
C LYS A 410 30.46 16.66 -1.62
N PRO A 411 30.22 17.33 -2.77
CA PRO A 411 28.91 17.28 -3.43
C PRO A 411 28.55 15.85 -3.84
N ARG A 412 27.29 15.45 -3.54
CA ARG A 412 26.83 14.06 -3.73
C ARG A 412 25.34 14.00 -4.07
N VAL A 413 25.01 12.97 -4.84
CA VAL A 413 23.67 12.38 -4.88
C VAL A 413 23.72 11.09 -4.07
N ILE A 414 22.94 11.02 -3.00
CA ILE A 414 22.85 9.85 -2.11
C ILE A 414 21.48 9.21 -2.33
N LEU A 415 21.50 7.98 -2.87
CA LEU A 415 20.30 7.16 -3.06
C LEU A 415 20.10 6.24 -1.87
N PHE A 416 18.86 6.18 -1.37
CA PHE A 416 18.44 5.34 -0.26
C PHE A 416 16.95 4.99 -0.38
N PHE A 417 16.43 4.14 0.51
CA PHE A 417 14.99 3.90 0.62
C PHE A 417 14.43 4.58 1.87
N ALA A 418 13.27 5.21 1.71
CA ALA A 418 12.47 5.65 2.86
C ALA A 418 11.28 4.69 3.05
N PRO A 419 10.71 4.61 4.26
CA PRO A 419 9.44 3.90 4.48
C PRO A 419 8.27 4.53 3.70
N PRO A 420 7.25 3.71 3.33
CA PRO A 420 7.11 2.28 3.58
C PRO A 420 7.81 1.41 2.53
N PHE A 421 8.05 0.16 2.90
CA PHE A 421 8.35 -0.96 2.01
C PHE A 421 7.18 -1.95 2.07
N LEU A 422 6.63 -2.32 0.93
CA LEU A 422 5.65 -3.40 0.82
C LEU A 422 6.25 -4.51 -0.06
N PRO A 423 6.34 -5.74 0.44
CA PRO A 423 6.75 -6.85 -0.41
C PRO A 423 5.69 -7.12 -1.48
N HIS A 424 6.10 -7.68 -2.61
CA HIS A 424 5.14 -8.25 -3.54
C HIS A 424 4.64 -9.60 -3.03
N ASN A 425 3.39 -9.91 -3.31
CA ASN A 425 2.79 -11.19 -2.97
C ASN A 425 1.86 -11.63 -4.10
N TYR A 426 2.21 -12.67 -4.83
CA TYR A 426 1.37 -13.19 -5.88
C TYR A 426 1.37 -14.72 -5.89
N LEU A 427 0.25 -15.29 -6.34
CA LEU A 427 0.05 -16.73 -6.41
C LEU A 427 0.97 -17.36 -7.45
N ASN A 428 1.97 -18.11 -7.00
CA ASN A 428 2.94 -18.82 -7.81
C ASN A 428 3.10 -20.28 -7.38
N GLU A 429 3.98 -21.02 -8.04
CA GLU A 429 4.24 -22.43 -7.76
C GLU A 429 5.01 -22.70 -6.47
N GLN A 430 5.57 -21.66 -5.82
CA GLN A 430 6.27 -21.79 -4.54
C GLN A 430 5.31 -22.04 -3.37
N TYR A 431 4.02 -21.71 -3.54
CA TYR A 431 3.01 -22.02 -2.52
C TYR A 431 2.52 -23.46 -2.61
N GLU A 432 2.41 -24.14 -1.48
CA GLU A 432 1.96 -25.54 -1.37
C GLU A 432 0.66 -25.82 -2.14
N TYR A 433 -0.24 -24.83 -2.23
CA TYR A 433 -1.55 -24.97 -2.87
C TYR A 433 -1.71 -24.10 -4.13
N GLY A 434 -0.64 -23.49 -4.65
CA GLY A 434 -0.72 -22.47 -5.70
C GLY A 434 -1.49 -22.91 -6.94
N THR A 435 -1.15 -24.06 -7.51
CA THR A 435 -1.85 -24.63 -8.68
C THR A 435 -3.31 -24.99 -8.36
N GLU A 436 -3.57 -25.63 -7.20
CA GLU A 436 -4.93 -26.01 -6.77
C GLU A 436 -5.83 -24.78 -6.62
N ILE A 437 -5.32 -23.70 -6.06
CA ILE A 437 -6.04 -22.44 -5.88
C ILE A 437 -6.43 -21.86 -7.24
N ARG A 438 -5.48 -21.80 -8.18
CA ARG A 438 -5.70 -21.25 -9.53
C ARG A 438 -6.77 -22.04 -10.29
N GLU A 439 -6.69 -23.36 -10.28
CA GLU A 439 -7.68 -24.24 -10.93
C GLU A 439 -9.08 -24.04 -10.32
N LYS A 440 -9.18 -23.96 -8.99
CA LYS A 440 -10.46 -23.76 -8.30
C LYS A 440 -11.05 -22.38 -8.57
N LEU A 441 -10.18 -21.35 -8.65
CA LEU A 441 -10.62 -20.00 -9.00
C LEU A 441 -11.24 -19.97 -10.39
N VAL A 442 -10.55 -20.51 -11.39
CA VAL A 442 -11.06 -20.58 -12.79
C VAL A 442 -12.43 -21.25 -12.84
N LYS A 443 -12.55 -22.46 -12.25
CA LYS A 443 -13.83 -23.19 -12.21
C LYS A 443 -14.94 -22.40 -11.52
N ARG A 444 -14.62 -21.71 -10.41
CA ARG A 444 -15.62 -20.91 -9.70
C ARG A 444 -16.08 -19.72 -10.53
N LEU A 445 -15.16 -19.05 -11.23
CA LEU A 445 -15.50 -17.94 -12.12
C LEU A 445 -16.36 -18.37 -13.30
N GLU A 446 -16.10 -19.55 -13.90
CA GLU A 446 -16.95 -20.13 -14.96
C GLU A 446 -18.40 -20.31 -14.47
N VAL A 447 -18.58 -20.87 -13.27
CA VAL A 447 -19.93 -21.06 -12.67
C VAL A 447 -20.62 -19.71 -12.46
N VAL A 448 -19.93 -18.75 -11.83
CA VAL A 448 -20.54 -17.45 -11.50
C VAL A 448 -20.84 -16.64 -12.77
N THR A 449 -19.97 -16.71 -13.79
CA THR A 449 -20.23 -16.09 -15.11
C THR A 449 -21.52 -16.62 -15.73
N ALA A 450 -21.74 -17.94 -15.67
CA ALA A 450 -22.94 -18.56 -16.21
C ALA A 450 -24.23 -18.20 -15.43
N GLU A 451 -24.11 -17.89 -14.14
CA GLU A 451 -25.24 -17.59 -13.27
C GLU A 451 -25.59 -16.09 -13.19
N SER A 452 -24.63 -15.18 -13.43
CA SER A 452 -24.77 -13.76 -13.09
C SER A 452 -24.72 -12.79 -14.27
N ASN A 453 -24.43 -13.19 -15.47
CA ASN A 453 -24.14 -12.32 -16.62
C ASN A 453 -22.97 -11.35 -16.41
N GLU A 454 -22.17 -11.51 -15.35
CA GLU A 454 -20.97 -10.71 -15.11
C GLU A 454 -19.77 -11.25 -15.89
N THR A 455 -18.92 -10.36 -16.36
CA THR A 455 -17.66 -10.73 -17.04
C THR A 455 -16.50 -10.64 -16.08
N PHE A 456 -15.72 -11.70 -15.98
CA PHE A 456 -14.54 -11.78 -15.12
C PHE A 456 -13.26 -11.89 -15.92
N ALA A 457 -12.18 -11.31 -15.40
CA ALA A 457 -10.82 -11.55 -15.85
C ALA A 457 -9.90 -11.68 -14.64
N THR A 458 -8.92 -12.58 -14.73
CA THR A 458 -7.88 -12.71 -13.71
C THR A 458 -6.67 -11.89 -14.08
N LYS A 459 -6.12 -11.21 -13.09
CA LYS A 459 -4.87 -10.48 -13.14
C LYS A 459 -3.94 -10.97 -12.05
N ARG A 460 -2.62 -10.87 -12.26
CA ARG A 460 -1.65 -11.32 -11.26
C ARG A 460 -1.53 -10.36 -10.09
N PHE A 461 -1.51 -9.07 -10.38
CA PHE A 461 -1.18 -8.06 -9.39
C PHE A 461 -2.29 -7.01 -9.26
N PHE A 462 -2.74 -6.83 -8.03
CA PHE A 462 -3.56 -5.69 -7.66
C PHE A 462 -2.71 -4.42 -7.82
N PRO A 463 -3.16 -3.42 -8.60
CA PRO A 463 -2.33 -2.29 -8.99
C PRO A 463 -2.25 -1.19 -7.91
N TYR A 464 -2.90 -1.39 -6.77
CA TYR A 464 -2.90 -0.48 -5.64
C TYR A 464 -2.19 -1.11 -4.46
N LEU A 465 -1.98 -0.35 -3.38
CA LEU A 465 -1.45 -0.89 -2.13
C LEU A 465 -2.49 -1.79 -1.49
N ALA A 466 -2.06 -2.82 -0.78
CA ALA A 466 -2.96 -3.71 -0.07
C ALA A 466 -2.25 -4.39 1.10
N ASP A 467 -2.98 -4.59 2.18
CA ASP A 467 -2.52 -5.33 3.37
C ASP A 467 -2.02 -6.73 3.04
N GLY A 468 -2.58 -7.36 1.99
CA GLY A 468 -2.18 -8.67 1.51
C GLY A 468 -0.70 -8.78 1.11
N SER A 469 -0.04 -7.66 0.81
CA SER A 469 1.40 -7.61 0.51
C SER A 469 2.25 -8.12 1.69
N TYR A 470 1.85 -7.83 2.93
CA TYR A 470 2.61 -8.26 4.11
C TYR A 470 2.41 -9.73 4.53
N LEU A 471 1.60 -10.48 3.80
CA LEU A 471 1.34 -11.88 4.12
C LEU A 471 2.39 -12.85 3.58
N SER A 472 3.32 -12.39 2.74
CA SER A 472 4.43 -13.18 2.22
C SER A 472 5.64 -12.30 1.86
N LEU A 473 6.82 -12.91 1.85
CA LEU A 473 8.07 -12.28 1.41
C LEU A 473 8.91 -13.32 0.69
N HIS A 474 9.17 -13.09 -0.59
CA HIS A 474 9.89 -14.03 -1.45
C HIS A 474 11.36 -13.68 -1.66
N GLU A 475 11.75 -12.43 -1.38
CA GLU A 475 13.14 -11.98 -1.49
C GLU A 475 14.07 -12.81 -0.62
N THR A 476 15.26 -13.11 -1.15
CA THR A 476 16.34 -13.77 -0.43
C THR A 476 16.87 -12.91 0.72
N GLU A 477 17.63 -13.50 1.62
CA GLU A 477 18.25 -12.74 2.72
C GLU A 477 19.25 -11.68 2.20
N GLU A 478 19.95 -11.96 1.10
CA GLU A 478 20.87 -11.01 0.47
C GLU A 478 20.13 -9.77 -0.07
N GLU A 479 19.03 -9.98 -0.77
CA GLU A 479 18.19 -8.89 -1.32
C GLU A 479 17.56 -8.04 -0.21
N VAL A 480 17.02 -8.69 0.82
CA VAL A 480 16.51 -7.99 2.01
C VAL A 480 17.62 -7.20 2.72
N ASN A 481 18.87 -7.69 2.75
CA ASN A 481 19.98 -6.98 3.35
C ASN A 481 20.34 -5.70 2.58
N VAL A 482 20.17 -5.65 1.25
CA VAL A 482 20.33 -4.41 0.49
C VAL A 482 19.30 -3.36 0.95
N LEU A 483 18.05 -3.75 1.13
CA LEU A 483 17.01 -2.88 1.67
C LEU A 483 17.38 -2.38 3.08
N LYS A 484 17.70 -3.31 4.02
CA LYS A 484 18.06 -3.00 5.41
C LYS A 484 19.24 -2.02 5.52
N LYS A 485 20.26 -2.19 4.70
CA LYS A 485 21.47 -1.35 4.70
C LYS A 485 21.26 0.02 4.08
N ASN A 486 20.30 0.13 3.16
CA ASN A 486 20.00 1.36 2.45
C ASN A 486 18.68 2.03 2.89
N MET A 487 18.03 1.54 3.95
CA MET A 487 16.95 2.24 4.65
C MET A 487 17.49 2.76 5.99
N PRO A 488 17.68 4.09 6.14
CA PRO A 488 18.33 4.68 7.31
C PRO A 488 17.67 4.27 8.62
N ARG A 489 18.43 3.58 9.49
CA ARG A 489 17.96 3.11 10.80
C ARG A 489 16.60 2.40 10.74
N MET A 490 16.44 1.50 9.78
CA MET A 490 15.20 0.75 9.57
C MET A 490 14.68 0.10 10.86
N SER A 491 15.55 -0.52 11.65
CA SER A 491 15.22 -1.15 12.93
C SER A 491 14.61 -0.19 13.96
N ASP A 492 14.93 1.10 13.89
CA ASP A 492 14.56 2.09 14.89
C ASP A 492 13.35 2.91 14.47
N ILE A 493 13.28 3.28 13.18
CA ILE A 493 12.23 4.17 12.65
C ILE A 493 11.12 3.43 11.90
N TYR A 494 11.41 2.24 11.37
CA TYR A 494 10.45 1.40 10.64
C TYR A 494 10.74 -0.09 10.88
N PRO A 495 10.49 -0.60 12.08
CA PRO A 495 10.80 -1.99 12.46
C PRO A 495 9.85 -2.97 11.76
N LEU A 496 10.13 -3.31 10.52
CA LEU A 496 9.36 -4.29 9.76
C LEU A 496 9.73 -5.72 10.21
N PRO A 497 8.75 -6.56 10.58
CA PRO A 497 8.99 -7.93 11.07
C PRO A 497 9.25 -8.91 9.90
N ILE A 498 10.34 -8.73 9.18
CA ILE A 498 10.72 -9.46 7.96
C ILE A 498 10.62 -10.98 8.13
N ASP A 499 11.20 -11.52 9.20
CA ASP A 499 11.21 -12.97 9.45
C ASP A 499 9.80 -13.52 9.68
N LEU A 500 8.94 -12.73 10.31
CA LEU A 500 7.57 -13.08 10.58
C LEU A 500 6.72 -13.08 9.29
N ILE A 501 6.90 -12.06 8.43
CA ILE A 501 6.25 -12.00 7.11
C ILE A 501 6.64 -13.24 6.29
N ARG A 502 7.94 -13.55 6.22
CA ARG A 502 8.45 -14.74 5.53
C ARG A 502 7.91 -16.04 6.12
N SER A 503 7.80 -16.12 7.43
CA SER A 503 7.30 -17.32 8.13
C SER A 503 5.81 -17.54 7.93
N VAL A 504 4.98 -16.49 7.97
CA VAL A 504 3.53 -16.58 7.77
C VAL A 504 3.21 -17.15 6.39
N ASN A 505 3.77 -16.58 5.34
CA ASN A 505 3.76 -17.07 3.95
C ASN A 505 2.38 -17.50 3.44
N ILE A 506 1.45 -16.56 3.33
CA ILE A 506 0.08 -16.79 2.85
C ILE A 506 -0.11 -16.09 1.51
N PRO A 507 -0.50 -16.80 0.41
CA PRO A 507 -0.85 -16.14 -0.84
C PRO A 507 -2.09 -15.28 -0.68
N SER A 508 -2.04 -14.03 -1.16
CA SER A 508 -3.15 -13.08 -1.09
C SER A 508 -3.85 -12.98 -2.44
N ILE A 509 -5.19 -13.03 -2.41
CA ILE A 509 -6.05 -12.88 -3.58
C ILE A 509 -7.03 -11.74 -3.29
N ASN A 510 -7.19 -10.80 -4.23
CA ASN A 510 -8.21 -9.76 -4.12
C ASN A 510 -9.42 -10.09 -5.01
N ILE A 511 -10.56 -10.32 -4.37
CA ILE A 511 -11.88 -10.53 -5.00
C ILE A 511 -12.76 -9.38 -4.54
N GLY A 512 -12.61 -8.24 -5.22
CA GLY A 512 -13.01 -6.93 -4.70
C GLY A 512 -14.43 -6.51 -5.01
N VAL A 513 -14.88 -5.53 -4.25
CA VAL A 513 -16.11 -4.77 -4.52
C VAL A 513 -15.90 -3.90 -5.75
N TYR A 514 -16.94 -3.71 -6.57
CA TYR A 514 -16.82 -2.96 -7.82
C TYR A 514 -17.47 -1.60 -7.73
N GLY A 515 -16.73 -0.57 -8.16
CA GLY A 515 -17.26 0.78 -8.16
C GLY A 515 -16.38 1.78 -8.89
N ARG A 516 -16.57 3.04 -8.56
CA ARG A 516 -15.85 4.16 -9.20
C ARG A 516 -15.44 5.20 -8.17
N ASP A 517 -14.39 5.92 -8.52
CA ASP A 517 -13.93 7.13 -7.85
C ASP A 517 -13.51 6.91 -6.36
N GLY A 518 -12.89 5.78 -6.06
CA GLY A 518 -12.23 5.60 -4.76
C GLY A 518 -11.36 6.83 -4.42
N HIS A 519 -11.38 7.28 -3.16
CA HIS A 519 -10.71 8.48 -2.66
C HIS A 519 -11.19 9.82 -3.24
N LYS A 520 -12.30 9.84 -4.01
CA LYS A 520 -12.89 11.08 -4.52
C LYS A 520 -14.26 11.34 -3.89
N TRP A 521 -14.69 12.58 -3.88
CA TRP A 521 -15.99 12.99 -3.33
C TRP A 521 -17.21 12.39 -4.05
N THR A 522 -17.01 11.80 -5.23
CA THR A 522 -18.01 11.03 -5.99
C THR A 522 -17.86 9.52 -5.80
N GLU A 523 -17.15 9.08 -4.77
CA GLU A 523 -16.94 7.66 -4.45
C GLU A 523 -18.28 6.92 -4.34
N ARG A 524 -18.37 5.78 -5.05
CA ARG A 524 -19.58 4.97 -5.08
C ARG A 524 -19.34 3.51 -5.44
N VAL A 525 -20.10 2.62 -4.84
CA VAL A 525 -20.08 1.18 -5.09
C VAL A 525 -21.29 0.75 -5.91
N TYR A 526 -21.09 -0.18 -6.86
CA TYR A 526 -22.14 -0.76 -7.72
C TYR A 526 -22.82 -1.93 -7.01
N LYS A 527 -24.09 -1.75 -6.62
CA LYS A 527 -24.85 -2.68 -5.78
C LYS A 527 -25.14 -4.04 -6.44
N PRO A 528 -25.54 -4.11 -7.74
CA PRO A 528 -25.90 -5.40 -8.34
C PRO A 528 -24.78 -6.45 -8.26
N TYR A 529 -23.58 -6.11 -8.65
CA TYR A 529 -22.44 -7.03 -8.48
C TYR A 529 -22.05 -7.20 -7.01
N THR A 530 -21.83 -6.09 -6.32
CA THR A 530 -21.20 -6.09 -4.99
C THR A 530 -22.07 -6.79 -3.95
N PHE A 531 -23.41 -6.62 -3.99
CA PHE A 531 -24.26 -7.20 -2.95
C PHE A 531 -24.96 -8.50 -3.38
N HIS A 532 -25.15 -8.74 -4.68
CA HIS A 532 -25.87 -9.92 -5.15
C HIS A 532 -24.94 -11.05 -5.63
N VAL A 533 -23.79 -10.73 -6.23
CA VAL A 533 -22.88 -11.74 -6.83
C VAL A 533 -21.69 -12.02 -5.93
N LEU A 534 -21.00 -10.98 -5.50
CA LEU A 534 -19.72 -11.07 -4.81
C LEU A 534 -19.76 -11.86 -3.49
N PRO A 535 -20.76 -11.75 -2.60
CA PRO A 535 -20.81 -12.53 -1.37
C PRO A 535 -20.78 -14.03 -1.64
N GLY A 536 -21.60 -14.48 -2.61
CA GLY A 536 -21.65 -15.88 -3.04
C GLY A 536 -20.34 -16.36 -3.66
N LEU A 537 -19.74 -15.55 -4.52
CA LEU A 537 -18.45 -15.84 -5.15
C LEU A 537 -17.37 -16.09 -4.08
N ILE A 538 -17.17 -15.15 -3.16
CA ILE A 538 -16.15 -15.24 -2.10
C ILE A 538 -16.41 -16.45 -1.19
N LYS A 539 -17.65 -16.59 -0.70
CA LYS A 539 -18.00 -17.69 0.20
C LYS A 539 -17.77 -19.05 -0.43
N ASN A 540 -18.29 -19.26 -1.64
CA ASN A 540 -18.21 -20.56 -2.30
C ASN A 540 -16.77 -20.88 -2.75
N PHE A 541 -16.00 -19.89 -3.19
CA PHE A 541 -14.58 -20.08 -3.48
C PHE A 541 -13.80 -20.50 -2.23
N ALA A 542 -14.03 -19.86 -1.10
CA ALA A 542 -13.39 -20.25 0.17
C ALA A 542 -13.76 -21.67 0.60
N LEU A 543 -15.02 -22.07 0.43
CA LEU A 543 -15.47 -23.45 0.69
C LEU A 543 -14.78 -24.44 -0.23
N ASP A 544 -14.62 -24.13 -1.52
CA ASP A 544 -13.90 -24.97 -2.47
C ASP A 544 -12.42 -25.17 -2.05
N LEU A 545 -11.76 -24.10 -1.57
CA LEU A 545 -10.35 -24.15 -1.16
C LEU A 545 -10.12 -25.13 0.00
N VAL A 546 -11.05 -25.24 0.91
CA VAL A 546 -10.92 -26.12 2.11
C VAL A 546 -11.63 -27.45 1.97
N ALA A 547 -12.38 -27.68 0.90
CA ALA A 547 -13.11 -28.92 0.69
C ALA A 547 -12.16 -30.13 0.75
N LYS A 548 -12.66 -31.23 1.31
CA LYS A 548 -11.96 -32.52 1.34
C LYS A 548 -11.79 -33.01 -0.11
N LYS A 549 -10.57 -33.36 -0.51
CA LYS A 549 -10.38 -34.02 -1.80
C LYS A 549 -11.25 -35.28 -1.84
N GLU A 550 -12.18 -35.36 -2.78
CA GLU A 550 -12.83 -36.62 -3.08
C GLU A 550 -11.73 -37.64 -3.43
N ARG A 551 -11.73 -38.76 -2.71
CA ARG A 551 -10.88 -39.88 -3.12
C ARG A 551 -11.40 -40.31 -4.48
N THR A 552 -10.69 -39.95 -5.54
CA THR A 552 -10.83 -40.60 -6.84
C THR A 552 -10.65 -42.12 -6.58
N GLN A 553 -11.75 -42.84 -6.67
CA GLN A 553 -11.77 -44.30 -6.64
C GLN A 553 -11.10 -44.86 -7.88
#